data_5f73e471b3118cf627ebaf6db621eab2
#
_entry.id   5f73e471b3118cf627ebaf6db621eab2
#
_cell.length_a   1.000
_cell.length_b   1.000
_cell.length_c   1.000
_cell.angle_alpha   90.00
_cell.angle_beta   90.00
_cell.angle_gamma   90.00
#
_symmetry.space_group_name_H-M   'P 1'
#
loop_
_entity.id
_entity.type
_entity.pdbx_description
1 polymer ?
#
loop_
_entity_poly.entity_id
_entity_poly.type
_entity_poly.pdbx_seq_one_letter_code
_entity_poly.pdbx_strand_id
1 'polypeptide(L)'
;VSESNVGRQGFYPADVGRHKAALLVNRLNVLMGTNWQAEVQRINANDRFCCDLVVGCVDTRAARKAILKAMQRGTGGYYLDCGNETDRGQVILGQVRGRAEHRLPHVGDLFPELIDPKRDAKDTAPSCSMEDALRKQSLVINQAIAVQAFNLL
;
A
#
# COMPACT_ATOMS: atom_id res chain seq x y z
N VAL A 1 8.08 7.29 -10.19
CA VAL A 1 7.34 6.73 -11.32
C VAL A 1 8.32 6.06 -12.27
N SER A 2 8.04 4.86 -12.70
CA SER A 2 8.76 4.14 -13.75
C SER A 2 7.91 4.07 -15.02
N GLU A 3 8.50 3.73 -16.15
CA GLU A 3 7.78 3.53 -17.41
C GLU A 3 6.64 2.51 -17.27
N SER A 4 6.84 1.44 -16.51
CA SER A 4 5.83 0.41 -16.24
C SER A 4 4.60 0.92 -15.46
N ASN A 5 4.63 2.12 -14.92
CA ASN A 5 3.49 2.75 -14.23
C ASN A 5 2.62 3.58 -15.18
N VAL A 6 3.18 4.03 -16.32
CA VAL A 6 2.48 4.88 -17.29
C VAL A 6 1.32 4.11 -17.95
N GLY A 7 0.16 4.74 -18.05
CA GLY A 7 -1.04 4.15 -18.62
C GLY A 7 -1.76 3.12 -17.75
N ARG A 8 -1.09 2.60 -16.72
CA ARG A 8 -1.66 1.60 -15.78
C ARG A 8 -2.05 2.19 -14.42
N GLN A 9 -1.38 3.23 -13.98
CA GLN A 9 -1.55 3.83 -12.65
C GLN A 9 -1.83 5.34 -12.67
N GLY A 10 -2.44 5.88 -13.67
CA GLY A 10 -2.76 7.32 -13.73
C GLY A 10 -1.54 8.24 -13.77
N PHE A 11 -0.41 7.75 -14.29
CA PHE A 11 0.79 8.53 -14.56
C PHE A 11 1.00 8.72 -16.06
N TYR A 12 1.66 9.81 -16.42
CA TYR A 12 1.97 10.19 -17.79
C TYR A 12 3.47 10.01 -18.10
N PRO A 13 3.90 9.95 -19.37
CA PRO A 13 5.32 9.86 -19.73
C PRO A 13 6.19 10.94 -19.08
N ALA A 14 5.68 12.16 -18.94
CA ALA A 14 6.37 13.27 -18.28
C ALA A 14 6.56 13.09 -16.75
N ASP A 15 5.93 12.10 -16.16
CA ASP A 15 6.06 11.79 -14.71
C ASP A 15 7.21 10.83 -14.41
N VAL A 16 7.76 10.17 -15.41
CA VAL A 16 8.85 9.20 -15.22
C VAL A 16 10.03 9.84 -14.50
N GLY A 17 10.58 9.15 -13.52
CA GLY A 17 11.64 9.64 -12.64
C GLY A 17 11.17 10.45 -11.42
N ARG A 18 9.91 10.87 -11.36
CA ARG A 18 9.36 11.66 -10.24
C ARG A 18 8.77 10.77 -9.15
N HIS A 19 8.64 11.31 -7.92
CA HIS A 19 8.05 10.59 -6.79
C HIS A 19 6.53 10.53 -6.88
N LYS A 20 5.96 9.32 -6.78
CA LYS A 20 4.51 9.08 -6.89
C LYS A 20 3.71 9.89 -5.88
N ALA A 21 4.12 9.88 -4.60
CA ALA A 21 3.40 10.58 -3.54
C ALA A 21 3.28 12.08 -3.83
N ALA A 22 4.39 12.74 -4.16
CA ALA A 22 4.41 14.17 -4.45
C ALA A 22 3.51 14.52 -5.65
N LEU A 23 3.58 13.71 -6.74
CA LEU A 23 2.76 13.93 -7.92
C LEU A 23 1.25 13.79 -7.63
N LEU A 24 0.87 12.70 -6.97
CA LEU A 24 -0.54 12.42 -6.68
C LEU A 24 -1.12 13.43 -5.71
N VAL A 25 -0.40 13.76 -4.65
CA VAL A 25 -0.86 14.76 -3.67
C VAL A 25 -1.03 16.13 -4.33
N ASN A 26 -0.08 16.58 -5.15
CA ASN A 26 -0.21 17.85 -5.86
C ASN A 26 -1.45 17.85 -6.79
N ARG A 27 -1.67 16.78 -7.53
CA ARG A 27 -2.85 16.66 -8.43
C ARG A 27 -4.16 16.68 -7.65
N LEU A 28 -4.23 15.90 -6.56
CA LEU A 28 -5.43 15.85 -5.70
C LEU A 28 -5.71 17.21 -5.05
N ASN A 29 -4.70 17.87 -4.52
CA ASN A 29 -4.86 19.18 -3.88
C ASN A 29 -5.39 20.22 -4.87
N VAL A 30 -4.86 20.25 -6.10
CA VAL A 30 -5.34 21.16 -7.14
C VAL A 30 -6.76 20.81 -7.59
N LEU A 31 -7.05 19.52 -7.81
CA LEU A 31 -8.34 19.08 -8.34
C LEU A 31 -9.48 19.23 -7.31
N MET A 32 -9.20 18.90 -6.06
CA MET A 32 -10.21 18.77 -4.99
C MET A 32 -10.16 19.90 -3.96
N GLY A 33 -9.23 20.87 -4.09
CA GLY A 33 -9.07 21.97 -3.13
C GLY A 33 -8.62 21.47 -1.75
N THR A 34 -7.91 20.36 -1.65
CA THR A 34 -7.42 19.78 -0.41
C THR A 34 -6.02 20.28 -0.05
N ASN A 35 -5.56 19.99 1.17
CA ASN A 35 -4.20 20.32 1.63
C ASN A 35 -3.49 19.08 2.17
N TRP A 36 -3.43 18.01 1.37
CA TRP A 36 -2.74 16.80 1.75
C TRP A 36 -1.22 17.00 1.68
N GLN A 37 -0.51 16.28 2.53
CA GLN A 37 0.95 16.33 2.61
C GLN A 37 1.55 15.08 1.96
N ALA A 38 2.65 15.26 1.24
CA ALA A 38 3.42 14.17 0.65
C ALA A 38 4.75 14.03 1.37
N GLU A 39 4.99 12.89 1.96
CA GLU A 39 6.29 12.53 2.52
C GLU A 39 6.98 11.50 1.63
N VAL A 40 8.17 11.88 1.11
CA VAL A 40 8.97 11.02 0.25
C VAL A 40 10.02 10.31 1.10
N GLN A 41 9.58 9.30 1.83
CA GLN A 41 10.45 8.49 2.70
C GLN A 41 10.06 7.02 2.68
N ARG A 42 11.00 6.17 3.06
CA ARG A 42 10.76 4.75 3.29
C ARG A 42 10.36 4.54 4.75
N ILE A 43 9.21 3.93 4.98
CA ILE A 43 8.77 3.55 6.32
C ILE A 43 9.67 2.42 6.83
N ASN A 44 10.09 2.55 8.08
CA ASN A 44 10.88 1.55 8.80
C ASN A 44 10.22 1.18 10.14
N ALA A 45 10.68 0.08 10.75
CA ALA A 45 10.10 -0.45 11.97
C ALA A 45 10.29 0.44 13.23
N ASN A 46 11.13 1.47 13.14
CA ASN A 46 11.38 2.42 14.24
C ASN A 46 10.49 3.67 14.15
N ASP A 47 9.81 3.87 13.03
CA ASP A 47 8.86 4.96 12.87
C ASP A 47 7.67 4.80 13.84
N ARG A 48 6.90 5.87 13.98
CA ARG A 48 5.69 5.89 14.81
C ARG A 48 4.56 6.54 14.04
N PHE A 49 3.44 5.84 13.94
CA PHE A 49 2.20 6.41 13.38
C PHE A 49 1.28 6.85 14.51
N CYS A 50 0.95 8.15 14.52
CA CYS A 50 0.02 8.77 15.48
C CYS A 50 -1.22 9.26 14.71
N CYS A 51 -1.96 8.34 14.14
CA CYS A 51 -3.18 8.59 13.37
C CYS A 51 -4.19 7.47 13.62
N ASP A 52 -5.47 7.73 13.39
CA ASP A 52 -6.54 6.76 13.65
C ASP A 52 -6.55 5.61 12.64
N LEU A 53 -6.21 5.91 11.39
CA LEU A 53 -6.22 4.94 10.29
C LEU A 53 -4.94 5.06 9.46
N VAL A 54 -4.35 3.91 9.16
CA VAL A 54 -3.28 3.76 8.15
C VAL A 54 -3.80 2.90 7.01
N VAL A 55 -3.69 3.40 5.79
CA VAL A 55 -3.98 2.62 4.56
C VAL A 55 -2.65 2.19 3.95
N GLY A 56 -2.40 0.89 3.92
CA GLY A 56 -1.18 0.29 3.38
C GLY A 56 -1.40 -0.28 1.99
N CYS A 57 -0.73 0.30 0.99
CA CYS A 57 -0.74 -0.17 -0.41
C CYS A 57 0.69 -0.54 -0.83
N VAL A 58 1.34 -1.37 -0.04
CA VAL A 58 2.74 -1.77 -0.25
C VAL A 58 2.82 -3.16 -0.91
N ASP A 59 3.81 -3.34 -1.74
CA ASP A 59 4.03 -4.53 -2.55
C ASP A 59 4.93 -5.58 -1.88
N THR A 60 5.68 -5.21 -0.81
CA THR A 60 6.57 -6.15 -0.12
C THR A 60 6.06 -6.52 1.29
N ARG A 61 6.33 -7.75 1.69
CA ARG A 61 6.02 -8.25 3.04
C ARG A 61 6.84 -7.54 4.11
N ALA A 62 8.08 -7.20 3.79
CA ALA A 62 8.96 -6.42 4.65
C ALA A 62 8.37 -5.03 4.96
N ALA A 63 7.85 -4.32 3.95
CA ALA A 63 7.22 -3.01 4.13
C ALA A 63 5.93 -3.13 4.96
N ARG A 64 5.08 -4.13 4.69
CA ARG A 64 3.86 -4.39 5.46
C ARG A 64 4.17 -4.65 6.93
N LYS A 65 5.20 -5.47 7.21
CA LYS A 65 5.68 -5.71 8.57
C LYS A 65 6.22 -4.45 9.26
N ALA A 66 6.92 -3.58 8.51
CA ALA A 66 7.43 -2.31 9.03
C ALA A 66 6.29 -1.37 9.43
N ILE A 67 5.24 -1.27 8.61
CA ILE A 67 4.03 -0.49 8.92
C ILE A 67 3.38 -0.97 10.23
N LEU A 68 3.12 -2.26 10.35
CA LEU A 68 2.51 -2.83 11.57
C LEU A 68 3.35 -2.52 12.82
N LYS A 69 4.67 -2.64 12.74
CA LYS A 69 5.57 -2.29 13.85
C LYS A 69 5.55 -0.80 14.18
N ALA A 70 5.54 0.07 13.17
CA ALA A 70 5.45 1.52 13.36
C ALA A 70 4.12 1.92 14.03
N MET A 71 3.01 1.27 13.66
CA MET A 71 1.71 1.46 14.30
C MET A 71 1.69 0.97 15.76
N GLN A 72 2.29 -0.18 16.05
CA GLN A 72 2.41 -0.71 17.42
C GLN A 72 3.20 0.24 18.33
N ARG A 73 4.19 0.96 17.78
CA ARG A 73 4.98 1.96 18.53
C ARG A 73 4.28 3.30 18.71
N GLY A 74 3.35 3.62 17.81
CA GLY A 74 2.58 4.86 17.83
C GLY A 74 1.25 4.72 18.57
N THR A 75 0.29 5.56 18.20
CA THR A 75 -1.10 5.52 18.70
C THR A 75 -2.09 5.01 17.64
N GLY A 76 -1.60 4.60 16.48
CA GLY A 76 -2.41 4.15 15.36
C GLY A 76 -3.38 3.02 15.76
N GLY A 77 -4.66 3.19 15.37
CA GLY A 77 -5.73 2.27 15.71
C GLY A 77 -6.00 1.25 14.61
N TYR A 78 -6.47 1.71 13.46
CA TYR A 78 -6.90 0.85 12.36
C TYR A 78 -5.84 0.76 11.26
N TYR A 79 -5.71 -0.43 10.69
CA TYR A 79 -4.88 -0.69 9.52
C TYR A 79 -5.73 -1.32 8.43
N LEU A 80 -5.84 -0.64 7.30
CA LEU A 80 -6.43 -1.15 6.08
C LEU A 80 -5.31 -1.62 5.15
N ASP A 81 -5.13 -2.93 5.04
CA ASP A 81 -4.16 -3.54 4.13
C ASP A 81 -4.78 -3.77 2.77
N CYS A 82 -4.18 -3.19 1.74
CA CYS A 82 -4.56 -3.40 0.34
C CYS A 82 -3.40 -4.08 -0.38
N GLY A 83 -3.63 -5.27 -0.89
CA GLY A 83 -2.64 -6.02 -1.65
C GLY A 83 -3.26 -6.65 -2.88
N ASN A 84 -2.46 -6.81 -3.92
CA ASN A 84 -2.88 -7.48 -5.15
C ASN A 84 -1.78 -8.31 -5.77
N GLU A 85 -2.20 -9.35 -6.46
CA GLU A 85 -1.43 -10.18 -7.37
C GLU A 85 -1.86 -9.89 -8.82
N THR A 86 -1.76 -10.88 -9.68
CA THR A 86 -2.09 -10.74 -11.11
C THR A 86 -3.59 -10.45 -11.34
N ASP A 87 -4.46 -11.25 -10.76
CA ASP A 87 -5.91 -11.28 -11.01
C ASP A 87 -6.77 -11.29 -9.73
N ARG A 88 -6.12 -11.28 -8.59
CA ARG A 88 -6.75 -11.31 -7.27
C ARG A 88 -6.08 -10.33 -6.32
N GLY A 89 -6.73 -10.08 -5.19
CA GLY A 89 -6.15 -9.25 -4.14
C GLY A 89 -6.93 -9.37 -2.84
N GLN A 90 -6.45 -8.70 -1.83
CA GLN A 90 -7.12 -8.61 -0.54
C GLN A 90 -7.29 -7.16 -0.09
N VAL A 91 -8.35 -6.95 0.67
CA VAL A 91 -8.60 -5.74 1.44
C VAL A 91 -8.96 -6.17 2.85
N ILE A 92 -8.13 -5.83 3.83
CA ILE A 92 -8.29 -6.30 5.21
C ILE A 92 -8.23 -5.10 6.14
N LEU A 93 -9.36 -4.75 6.76
CA LEU A 93 -9.43 -3.76 7.82
C LEU A 93 -9.29 -4.45 9.17
N GLY A 94 -8.29 -4.07 9.95
CA GLY A 94 -8.08 -4.62 11.29
C GLY A 94 -7.53 -3.59 12.26
N GLN A 95 -7.49 -3.94 13.53
CA GLN A 95 -6.91 -3.13 14.59
C GLN A 95 -5.52 -3.66 14.95
N VAL A 96 -4.54 -2.76 15.07
CA VAL A 96 -3.17 -3.16 15.39
C VAL A 96 -2.94 -3.19 16.91
N ARG A 97 -3.71 -2.43 17.66
CA ARG A 97 -3.59 -2.31 19.12
C ARG A 97 -4.75 -3.00 19.83
N GLY A 98 -4.51 -3.36 21.06
CA GLY A 98 -5.46 -4.12 21.88
C GLY A 98 -5.10 -5.61 21.97
N ARG A 99 -5.78 -6.32 22.86
CA ARG A 99 -5.61 -7.78 22.98
C ARG A 99 -6.25 -8.47 21.78
N ALA A 100 -5.59 -9.52 21.29
CA ALA A 100 -5.99 -10.21 20.06
C ALA A 100 -7.46 -10.70 20.11
N GLU A 101 -7.93 -11.14 21.28
CA GLU A 101 -9.29 -11.63 21.51
C GLU A 101 -10.37 -10.54 21.53
N HIS A 102 -9.98 -9.26 21.62
CA HIS A 102 -10.90 -8.12 21.77
C HIS A 102 -10.79 -7.07 20.66
N ARG A 103 -10.02 -7.35 19.61
CA ARG A 103 -9.83 -6.45 18.49
C ARG A 103 -10.15 -7.10 17.15
N LEU A 104 -10.42 -6.30 16.13
CA LEU A 104 -10.52 -6.81 14.77
C LEU A 104 -9.16 -7.37 14.33
N PRO A 105 -9.10 -8.62 13.84
CA PRO A 105 -7.84 -9.20 13.39
C PRO A 105 -7.32 -8.44 12.17
N HIS A 106 -6.04 -8.10 12.19
CA HIS A 106 -5.37 -7.44 11.06
C HIS A 106 -4.71 -8.48 10.13
N VAL A 107 -4.16 -8.02 9.01
CA VAL A 107 -3.54 -8.89 7.99
C VAL A 107 -2.49 -9.85 8.56
N GLY A 108 -1.70 -9.43 9.55
CA GLY A 108 -0.68 -10.30 10.15
C GLY A 108 -1.24 -11.37 11.08
N ASP A 109 -2.47 -11.23 11.58
CA ASP A 109 -3.16 -12.25 12.37
C ASP A 109 -3.81 -13.30 11.44
N LEU A 110 -4.42 -12.82 10.35
CA LEU A 110 -5.15 -13.68 9.41
C LEU A 110 -4.21 -14.39 8.44
N PHE A 111 -3.16 -13.69 7.97
CA PHE A 111 -2.23 -14.16 6.95
C PHE A 111 -0.78 -13.86 7.36
N PRO A 112 -0.21 -14.62 8.31
CA PRO A 112 1.15 -14.39 8.79
C PRO A 112 2.21 -14.43 7.67
N GLU A 113 1.95 -15.17 6.59
CA GLU A 113 2.81 -15.25 5.42
C GLU A 113 2.94 -13.91 4.66
N LEU A 114 1.95 -13.02 4.75
CA LEU A 114 1.98 -11.72 4.11
C LEU A 114 2.83 -10.68 4.85
N ILE A 115 3.35 -11.05 6.03
CA ILE A 115 4.27 -10.23 6.82
C ILE A 115 5.63 -10.92 7.06
N ASP A 116 5.90 -12.02 6.37
CA ASP A 116 7.18 -12.74 6.45
C ASP A 116 8.16 -12.27 5.35
N PRO A 117 9.19 -11.44 5.68
CA PRO A 117 10.12 -10.90 4.69
C PRO A 117 10.94 -11.96 3.96
N LYS A 118 11.09 -13.17 4.53
CA LYS A 118 11.84 -14.27 3.90
C LYS A 118 11.20 -14.74 2.59
N ARG A 119 9.92 -14.43 2.40
CA ARG A 119 9.18 -14.79 1.18
C ARG A 119 9.32 -13.74 0.08
N ASP A 120 9.79 -12.51 0.39
CA ASP A 120 10.00 -11.45 -0.61
C ASP A 120 11.07 -11.83 -1.66
N ALA A 121 12.10 -12.57 -1.25
CA ALA A 121 13.21 -12.96 -2.13
C ALA A 121 12.79 -13.87 -3.31
N LYS A 122 11.63 -14.52 -3.23
CA LYS A 122 11.09 -15.41 -4.27
C LYS A 122 10.26 -14.66 -5.31
N ASP A 123 9.79 -13.46 -5.00
CA ASP A 123 8.80 -12.72 -5.80
C ASP A 123 9.42 -11.51 -6.55
N THR A 124 10.70 -11.22 -6.33
CA THR A 124 11.37 -10.00 -6.82
C THR A 124 12.04 -10.16 -8.18
N ALA A 125 11.29 -10.44 -9.24
CA ALA A 125 11.71 -10.03 -10.56
C ALA A 125 11.07 -8.66 -10.88
N PRO A 126 11.83 -7.55 -10.97
CA PRO A 126 11.26 -6.28 -11.38
C PRO A 126 10.69 -6.40 -12.79
N SER A 127 9.50 -5.88 -13.03
CA SER A 127 8.98 -5.75 -14.40
C SER A 127 9.78 -4.65 -15.11
N CYS A 128 10.61 -5.07 -16.08
CA CYS A 128 11.48 -4.16 -16.81
C CYS A 128 10.72 -3.34 -17.89
N SER A 129 9.49 -3.77 -18.25
CA SER A 129 8.68 -3.10 -19.26
C SER A 129 7.21 -2.98 -18.85
N MET A 130 6.44 -2.13 -19.56
CA MET A 130 4.99 -2.04 -19.40
C MET A 130 4.32 -3.39 -19.75
N GLU A 131 4.81 -4.08 -20.76
CA GLU A 131 4.29 -5.37 -21.20
C GLU A 131 4.46 -6.44 -20.11
N ASP A 132 5.61 -6.51 -19.46
CA ASP A 132 5.86 -7.42 -18.32
C ASP A 132 4.97 -7.07 -17.13
N ALA A 133 4.74 -5.78 -16.87
CA ALA A 133 3.86 -5.33 -15.80
C ALA A 133 2.39 -5.73 -16.09
N LEU A 134 1.93 -5.63 -17.33
CA LEU A 134 0.59 -6.03 -17.75
C LEU A 134 0.39 -7.56 -17.72
N ARG A 135 1.43 -8.33 -18.02
CA ARG A 135 1.40 -9.79 -17.88
C ARG A 135 1.30 -10.24 -16.42
N LYS A 136 1.88 -9.44 -15.50
CA LYS A 136 1.90 -9.74 -14.06
C LYS A 136 0.66 -9.25 -13.32
N GLN A 137 -0.09 -8.27 -13.85
CA GLN A 137 -1.27 -7.71 -13.20
C GLN A 137 -2.32 -7.30 -14.23
N SER A 138 -3.58 -7.62 -13.96
CA SER A 138 -4.73 -7.09 -14.70
C SER A 138 -4.75 -5.55 -14.65
N LEU A 139 -5.16 -4.91 -15.74
CA LEU A 139 -5.32 -3.45 -15.82
C LEU A 139 -6.24 -2.88 -14.75
N VAL A 140 -7.26 -3.62 -14.36
CA VAL A 140 -8.34 -3.16 -13.47
C VAL A 140 -8.20 -3.61 -12.02
N ILE A 141 -7.22 -4.47 -11.69
CA ILE A 141 -7.13 -5.03 -10.33
C ILE A 141 -6.92 -3.94 -9.27
N ASN A 142 -6.10 -2.93 -9.55
CA ASN A 142 -5.86 -1.85 -8.62
C ASN A 142 -7.13 -1.04 -8.32
N GLN A 143 -7.95 -0.77 -9.37
CA GLN A 143 -9.22 -0.08 -9.24
C GLN A 143 -10.22 -0.92 -8.45
N ALA A 144 -10.32 -2.22 -8.73
CA ALA A 144 -11.19 -3.12 -8.01
C ALA A 144 -10.85 -3.16 -6.51
N ILE A 145 -9.57 -3.28 -6.16
CA ILE A 145 -9.10 -3.24 -4.77
C ILE A 145 -9.42 -1.90 -4.13
N ALA A 146 -9.19 -0.78 -4.82
CA ALA A 146 -9.49 0.55 -4.30
C ALA A 146 -10.98 0.73 -3.99
N VAL A 147 -11.89 0.27 -4.88
CA VAL A 147 -13.34 0.31 -4.65
C VAL A 147 -13.71 -0.49 -3.40
N GLN A 148 -13.18 -1.71 -3.25
CA GLN A 148 -13.44 -2.52 -2.06
C GLN A 148 -12.87 -1.88 -0.78
N ALA A 149 -11.71 -1.24 -0.85
CA ALA A 149 -11.12 -0.52 0.26
C ALA A 149 -12.01 0.64 0.73
N PHE A 150 -12.54 1.43 -0.21
CA PHE A 150 -13.47 2.53 0.10
C PHE A 150 -14.80 2.04 0.67
N ASN A 151 -15.29 0.87 0.29
CA ASN A 151 -16.51 0.30 0.85
C ASN A 151 -16.36 -0.16 2.31
N LEU A 152 -15.14 -0.31 2.81
CA LEU A 152 -14.87 -0.66 4.21
C LEU A 152 -14.64 0.56 5.12
N LEU A 153 -14.47 1.76 4.55
CA LEU A 153 -14.26 3.02 5.28
C LEU A 153 -15.53 3.79 5.43
#